data_f56e1640bb619f3b27d425106c6356b6
#
_entry.id   f56e1640bb619f3b27d425106c6356b6
#
_cell.length_a   1.000
_cell.length_b   1.000
_cell.length_c   1.000
_cell.angle_alpha   90.00
_cell.angle_beta   90.00
_cell.angle_gamma   90.00
#
_symmetry.space_group_name_H-M   'P 1'
#
loop_
_entity.id
_entity.type
_entity.pdbx_description
1 polymer ?
#
loop_
_entity_poly.entity_id
_entity_poly.type
_entity_poly.pdbx_seq_one_letter_code
_entity_poly.pdbx_strand_id
1 'polypeptide(L)'
;MNFINKYGKGILICLLIAIPSWVIGKMFPVIGGAVIAILAGMIILCTITTSLVLAWIMKKVLKVPSNTSILVGVGSSICGGSAIAATAPVIDADDDEIAQSIAVIFFFNVLAAIFFPILGKALGFDTMHGDAFGIFAGTAINDTSSVTAAASTWDSMWNLGSATLNKAVTVKLTRTLAIIPITLGLSFIRAKKERQASNFSLKRAFPMFILYFILAAIFTTICVNVGVDSSVFAPLKELSKFLIIMAMAAIGLNSNVIQLIKTGGKPIAVGATCWCGITIVSLVMQHVMHIW
;
A
#
# COMPACT_ATOMS: atom_id res chain seq x y z
N MET A 1 -4.66 8.56 -35.40
CA MET A 1 -5.41 7.78 -34.39
C MET A 1 -4.58 6.72 -33.64
N ASN A 2 -3.29 6.54 -34.00
CA ASN A 2 -2.46 5.46 -33.44
C ASN A 2 -1.56 5.85 -32.24
N PHE A 3 -1.33 7.14 -31.98
CA PHE A 3 -0.45 7.61 -30.90
C PHE A 3 -1.09 7.43 -29.51
N ILE A 4 -2.36 7.79 -29.37
CA ILE A 4 -3.11 7.68 -28.11
C ILE A 4 -3.30 6.21 -27.68
N ASN A 5 -3.52 5.28 -28.63
CA ASN A 5 -3.66 3.87 -28.31
C ASN A 5 -2.32 3.21 -27.92
N LYS A 6 -1.20 3.69 -28.42
CA LYS A 6 0.14 3.13 -28.13
C LYS A 6 0.72 3.64 -26.82
N TYR A 7 0.49 4.92 -26.50
CA TYR A 7 1.11 5.59 -25.34
C TYR A 7 0.11 6.03 -24.27
N GLY A 8 -1.19 6.00 -24.55
CA GLY A 8 -2.24 6.50 -23.67
C GLY A 8 -2.25 5.87 -22.28
N LYS A 9 -1.95 4.56 -22.17
CA LYS A 9 -1.86 3.88 -20.87
C LYS A 9 -0.67 4.36 -20.05
N GLY A 10 0.48 4.61 -20.68
CA GLY A 10 1.66 5.14 -20.01
C GLY A 10 1.43 6.58 -19.55
N ILE A 11 0.83 7.41 -20.41
CA ILE A 11 0.48 8.80 -20.08
C ILE A 11 -0.52 8.86 -18.93
N LEU A 12 -1.51 7.98 -18.90
CA LEU A 12 -2.50 7.92 -17.82
C LEU A 12 -1.84 7.56 -16.47
N ILE A 13 -0.93 6.60 -16.46
CA ILE A 13 -0.19 6.22 -15.24
C ILE A 13 0.71 7.37 -14.78
N CYS A 14 1.40 8.02 -15.70
CA CYS A 14 2.22 9.20 -15.38
C CYS A 14 1.38 10.35 -14.82
N LEU A 15 0.19 10.62 -15.38
CA LEU A 15 -0.73 11.63 -14.86
C LEU A 15 -1.25 11.29 -13.47
N LEU A 16 -1.58 10.02 -13.20
CA LEU A 16 -2.01 9.54 -11.89
C LEU A 16 -0.95 9.72 -10.80
N ILE A 17 0.33 9.70 -11.16
CA ILE A 17 1.43 9.96 -10.23
C ILE A 17 1.76 11.46 -10.20
N ALA A 18 1.77 12.13 -11.34
CA ALA A 18 2.19 13.53 -11.47
C ALA A 18 1.22 14.50 -10.79
N ILE A 19 -0.10 14.28 -10.87
CA ILE A 19 -1.09 15.19 -10.27
C ILE A 19 -0.97 15.24 -8.74
N PRO A 20 -0.97 14.11 -8.00
CA PRO A 20 -0.74 14.15 -6.55
C PRO A 20 0.62 14.73 -6.18
N SER A 21 1.67 14.38 -6.94
CA SER A 21 3.02 14.89 -6.68
C SER A 21 3.15 16.37 -6.91
N TRP A 22 2.48 16.92 -7.92
CA TRP A 22 2.42 18.36 -8.18
C TRP A 22 1.69 19.12 -7.06
N VAL A 23 0.59 18.55 -6.55
CA VAL A 23 -0.15 19.12 -5.41
C VAL A 23 0.73 19.11 -4.15
N ILE A 24 1.40 17.97 -3.87
CA ILE A 24 2.33 17.83 -2.75
C ILE A 24 3.51 18.79 -2.90
N GLY A 25 4.06 18.95 -4.10
CA GLY A 25 5.15 19.88 -4.38
C GLY A 25 4.79 21.35 -4.18
N LYS A 26 3.53 21.72 -4.36
CA LYS A 26 3.02 23.06 -3.99
C LYS A 26 2.92 23.27 -2.49
N MET A 27 2.65 22.21 -1.73
CA MET A 27 2.61 22.26 -0.26
C MET A 27 4.00 22.27 0.38
N PHE A 28 5.01 21.77 -0.34
CA PHE A 28 6.41 21.71 0.14
C PHE A 28 7.37 22.29 -0.90
N PRO A 29 7.50 23.63 -0.97
CA PRO A 29 8.29 24.31 -2.01
C PRO A 29 9.80 24.03 -1.95
N VAL A 30 10.32 23.45 -0.87
CA VAL A 30 11.75 23.15 -0.68
C VAL A 30 12.21 21.94 -1.53
N ILE A 31 11.31 21.01 -1.82
CA ILE A 31 11.60 19.85 -2.68
C ILE A 31 10.60 19.88 -3.83
N GLY A 32 11.06 20.24 -5.02
CA GLY A 32 10.19 20.34 -6.19
C GLY A 32 9.32 19.08 -6.38
N GLY A 33 8.02 19.27 -6.64
CA GLY A 33 7.05 18.17 -6.78
C GLY A 33 7.48 17.08 -7.77
N ALA A 34 8.29 17.45 -8.78
CA ALA A 34 8.87 16.52 -9.73
C ALA A 34 9.85 15.53 -9.10
N VAL A 35 10.69 15.98 -8.18
CA VAL A 35 11.67 15.10 -7.50
C VAL A 35 10.95 14.11 -6.59
N ILE A 36 9.98 14.58 -5.79
CA ILE A 36 9.14 13.69 -4.95
C ILE A 36 8.41 12.66 -5.82
N ALA A 37 7.87 13.07 -6.97
CA ALA A 37 7.18 12.17 -7.89
C ALA A 37 8.08 11.07 -8.43
N ILE A 38 9.30 11.45 -8.86
CA ILE A 38 10.28 10.51 -9.42
C ILE A 38 10.74 9.55 -8.33
N LEU A 39 11.18 10.06 -7.18
CA LEU A 39 11.68 9.25 -6.07
C LEU A 39 10.61 8.30 -5.53
N ALA A 40 9.44 8.81 -5.19
CA ALA A 40 8.34 8.00 -4.72
C ALA A 40 7.88 6.99 -5.79
N GLY A 41 7.77 7.41 -7.04
CA GLY A 41 7.36 6.55 -8.16
C GLY A 41 8.31 5.37 -8.36
N MET A 42 9.62 5.61 -8.36
CA MET A 42 10.62 4.55 -8.55
C MET A 42 10.64 3.56 -7.38
N ILE A 43 10.72 4.04 -6.14
CA ILE A 43 10.77 3.15 -4.96
C ILE A 43 9.46 2.38 -4.84
N ILE A 44 8.32 3.04 -5.01
CA ILE A 44 6.99 2.42 -4.95
C ILE A 44 6.86 1.34 -6.03
N LEU A 45 7.23 1.64 -7.27
CA LEU A 45 7.14 0.67 -8.37
C LEU A 45 8.03 -0.55 -8.10
N CYS A 46 9.27 -0.35 -7.65
CA CYS A 46 10.19 -1.43 -7.31
C CYS A 46 9.67 -2.28 -6.14
N THR A 47 9.17 -1.67 -5.07
CA THR A 47 8.65 -2.40 -3.89
C THR A 47 7.38 -3.18 -4.22
N ILE A 48 6.46 -2.61 -5.00
CA ILE A 48 5.25 -3.29 -5.47
C ILE A 48 5.61 -4.49 -6.34
N THR A 49 6.44 -4.28 -7.34
CA THR A 49 6.87 -5.33 -8.26
C THR A 49 7.57 -6.46 -7.52
N THR A 50 8.48 -6.13 -6.59
CA THR A 50 9.18 -7.11 -5.75
C THR A 50 8.19 -7.96 -4.95
N SER A 51 7.23 -7.35 -4.28
CA SER A 51 6.24 -8.09 -3.50
C SER A 51 5.43 -9.06 -4.35
N LEU A 52 4.91 -8.59 -5.49
CA LEU A 52 4.09 -9.42 -6.38
C LEU A 52 4.90 -10.56 -7.01
N VAL A 53 6.13 -10.30 -7.42
CA VAL A 53 7.05 -11.31 -7.97
C VAL A 53 7.42 -12.34 -6.91
N LEU A 54 7.79 -11.91 -5.71
CA LEU A 54 8.12 -12.82 -4.61
C LEU A 54 6.93 -13.68 -4.20
N ALA A 55 5.74 -13.10 -4.08
CA ALA A 55 4.52 -13.86 -3.79
C ALA A 55 4.24 -14.90 -4.89
N TRP A 56 4.44 -14.56 -6.16
CA TRP A 56 4.26 -15.49 -7.28
C TRP A 56 5.32 -16.61 -7.27
N ILE A 57 6.59 -16.31 -6.98
CA ILE A 57 7.66 -17.31 -6.85
C ILE A 57 7.33 -18.24 -5.68
N MET A 58 7.02 -17.70 -4.50
CA MET A 58 6.74 -18.47 -3.30
C MET A 58 5.49 -19.32 -3.44
N LYS A 59 4.46 -18.85 -4.17
CA LYS A 59 3.31 -19.69 -4.57
C LYS A 59 3.74 -20.97 -5.24
N LYS A 60 4.69 -20.87 -6.20
CA LYS A 60 5.18 -22.06 -6.94
C LYS A 60 6.05 -22.96 -6.07
N VAL A 61 6.94 -22.37 -5.27
CA VAL A 61 7.90 -23.10 -4.42
C VAL A 61 7.18 -23.82 -3.28
N LEU A 62 6.32 -23.12 -2.56
CA LEU A 62 5.63 -23.65 -1.36
C LEU A 62 4.29 -24.32 -1.68
N LYS A 63 3.83 -24.25 -2.93
CA LYS A 63 2.50 -24.74 -3.35
C LYS A 63 1.37 -24.15 -2.48
N VAL A 64 1.40 -22.84 -2.29
CA VAL A 64 0.35 -22.08 -1.56
C VAL A 64 -0.86 -21.89 -2.49
N PRO A 65 -2.10 -21.90 -1.96
CA PRO A 65 -3.29 -21.55 -2.75
C PRO A 65 -3.13 -20.23 -3.50
N SER A 66 -3.69 -20.18 -4.70
CA SER A 66 -3.50 -19.04 -5.60
C SER A 66 -4.00 -17.73 -4.99
N ASN A 67 -5.19 -17.77 -4.42
CA ASN A 67 -5.83 -16.59 -3.86
C ASN A 67 -5.07 -16.07 -2.64
N THR A 68 -4.72 -16.96 -1.69
CA THR A 68 -3.90 -16.59 -0.51
C THR A 68 -2.59 -15.93 -0.93
N SER A 69 -1.89 -16.50 -1.92
CA SER A 69 -0.63 -15.91 -2.39
C SER A 69 -0.84 -14.53 -3.06
N ILE A 70 -1.89 -14.36 -3.85
CA ILE A 70 -2.24 -13.07 -4.46
C ILE A 70 -2.59 -12.06 -3.37
N LEU A 71 -3.42 -12.44 -2.40
CA LEU A 71 -3.84 -11.55 -1.32
C LEU A 71 -2.66 -11.11 -0.46
N VAL A 72 -1.77 -12.03 -0.06
CA VAL A 72 -0.55 -11.69 0.69
C VAL A 72 0.37 -10.81 -0.15
N GLY A 73 0.56 -11.12 -1.44
CA GLY A 73 1.38 -10.31 -2.34
C GLY A 73 0.84 -8.90 -2.53
N VAL A 74 -0.46 -8.74 -2.77
CA VAL A 74 -1.12 -7.44 -2.94
C VAL A 74 -1.16 -6.69 -1.61
N GLY A 75 -1.49 -7.35 -0.50
CA GLY A 75 -1.45 -6.77 0.83
C GLY A 75 -0.07 -6.23 1.19
N SER A 76 0.98 -7.01 0.95
CA SER A 76 2.36 -6.56 1.15
C SER A 76 2.78 -5.44 0.20
N SER A 77 2.22 -5.40 -1.00
CA SER A 77 2.64 -4.44 -2.04
C SER A 77 2.04 -3.05 -1.87
N ILE A 78 0.89 -2.89 -1.21
CA ILE A 78 0.14 -1.62 -1.21
C ILE A 78 -0.07 -1.09 0.21
N CYS A 79 -1.19 -1.48 0.85
CA CYS A 79 -1.66 -0.91 2.12
C CYS A 79 -2.19 -1.97 3.11
N GLY A 80 -1.73 -3.20 3.01
CA GLY A 80 -2.10 -4.25 3.94
C GLY A 80 -3.54 -4.72 3.77
N GLY A 81 -4.31 -4.71 4.85
CA GLY A 81 -5.66 -5.22 4.91
C GLY A 81 -6.64 -4.56 3.92
N SER A 82 -6.50 -3.25 3.68
CA SER A 82 -7.36 -2.54 2.73
C SER A 82 -7.18 -3.06 1.29
N ALA A 83 -5.93 -3.35 0.90
CA ALA A 83 -5.64 -3.93 -0.42
C ALA A 83 -6.17 -5.36 -0.53
N ILE A 84 -6.09 -6.15 0.54
CA ILE A 84 -6.69 -7.49 0.59
C ILE A 84 -8.21 -7.41 0.44
N ALA A 85 -8.87 -6.55 1.24
CA ALA A 85 -10.32 -6.37 1.20
C ALA A 85 -10.83 -5.91 -0.20
N ALA A 86 -10.05 -5.06 -0.87
CA ALA A 86 -10.36 -4.60 -2.21
C ALA A 86 -10.13 -5.68 -3.29
N THR A 87 -9.15 -6.55 -3.10
CA THR A 87 -8.76 -7.57 -4.08
C THR A 87 -9.58 -8.84 -3.93
N ALA A 88 -9.97 -9.20 -2.71
CA ALA A 88 -10.67 -10.44 -2.38
C ALA A 88 -11.92 -10.67 -3.26
N PRO A 89 -12.87 -9.71 -3.40
CA PRO A 89 -14.04 -9.91 -4.26
C PRO A 89 -13.69 -9.97 -5.75
N VAL A 90 -12.55 -9.42 -6.14
CA VAL A 90 -12.08 -9.44 -7.54
C VAL A 90 -11.61 -10.84 -7.94
N ILE A 91 -11.04 -11.60 -7.00
CA ILE A 91 -10.51 -12.94 -7.25
C ILE A 91 -11.39 -14.05 -6.67
N ASP A 92 -12.60 -13.73 -6.16
CA ASP A 92 -13.52 -14.62 -5.42
C ASP A 92 -12.77 -15.43 -4.36
N ALA A 93 -11.99 -14.76 -3.52
CA ALA A 93 -11.34 -15.38 -2.39
C ALA A 93 -12.37 -15.70 -1.31
N ASP A 94 -12.20 -16.83 -0.65
CA ASP A 94 -13.04 -17.21 0.49
C ASP A 94 -12.62 -16.49 1.77
N ASP A 95 -13.49 -16.53 2.79
CA ASP A 95 -13.30 -15.83 4.05
C ASP A 95 -12.06 -16.34 4.80
N ASP A 96 -11.73 -17.62 4.70
CA ASP A 96 -10.55 -18.21 5.34
C ASP A 96 -9.26 -17.72 4.67
N GLU A 97 -9.23 -17.64 3.35
CA GLU A 97 -8.09 -17.09 2.58
C GLU A 97 -7.87 -15.61 2.91
N ILE A 98 -8.97 -14.85 3.06
CA ILE A 98 -8.95 -13.42 3.43
C ILE A 98 -8.41 -13.27 4.84
N ALA A 99 -9.00 -13.96 5.83
CA ALA A 99 -8.62 -13.87 7.22
C ALA A 99 -7.15 -14.27 7.45
N GLN A 100 -6.71 -15.36 6.81
CA GLN A 100 -5.33 -15.83 6.89
C GLN A 100 -4.35 -14.82 6.30
N SER A 101 -4.67 -14.25 5.15
CA SER A 101 -3.82 -13.26 4.48
C SER A 101 -3.72 -11.97 5.29
N ILE A 102 -4.82 -11.49 5.86
CA ILE A 102 -4.84 -10.31 6.73
C ILE A 102 -4.01 -10.55 7.98
N ALA A 103 -4.18 -11.68 8.65
CA ALA A 103 -3.44 -12.00 9.87
C ALA A 103 -1.91 -12.05 9.62
N VAL A 104 -1.48 -12.63 8.51
CA VAL A 104 -0.06 -12.64 8.09
C VAL A 104 0.47 -11.23 7.90
N ILE A 105 -0.25 -10.38 7.18
CA ILE A 105 0.18 -9.01 6.92
C ILE A 105 0.23 -8.18 8.21
N PHE A 106 -0.76 -8.30 9.09
CA PHE A 106 -0.76 -7.58 10.37
C PHE A 106 0.39 -8.02 11.27
N PHE A 107 0.68 -9.30 11.32
CA PHE A 107 1.82 -9.82 12.09
C PHE A 107 3.12 -9.12 11.69
N PHE A 108 3.44 -9.06 10.38
CA PHE A 108 4.65 -8.40 9.90
C PHE A 108 4.60 -6.88 10.06
N ASN A 109 3.44 -6.26 10.00
CA ASN A 109 3.29 -4.83 10.24
C ASN A 109 3.57 -4.44 11.69
N VAL A 110 3.11 -5.24 12.66
CA VAL A 110 3.43 -5.04 14.09
C VAL A 110 4.94 -5.19 14.31
N LEU A 111 5.55 -6.24 13.75
CA LEU A 111 7.00 -6.41 13.81
C LEU A 111 7.74 -5.21 13.20
N ALA A 112 7.31 -4.72 12.05
CA ALA A 112 7.91 -3.54 11.41
C ALA A 112 7.78 -2.28 12.28
N ALA A 113 6.61 -2.05 12.88
CA ALA A 113 6.39 -0.88 13.74
C ALA A 113 7.35 -0.85 14.95
N ILE A 114 7.70 -2.03 15.48
CA ILE A 114 8.59 -2.16 16.64
C ILE A 114 10.06 -2.15 16.22
N PHE A 115 10.42 -2.95 15.20
CA PHE A 115 11.82 -3.19 14.88
C PHE A 115 12.42 -2.17 13.91
N PHE A 116 11.64 -1.53 13.05
CA PHE A 116 12.19 -0.61 12.04
C PHE A 116 12.81 0.66 12.64
N PRO A 117 12.29 1.29 13.70
CA PRO A 117 13.00 2.39 14.35
C PRO A 117 14.37 1.97 14.90
N ILE A 118 14.45 0.77 15.47
CA ILE A 118 15.72 0.20 15.97
C ILE A 118 16.66 -0.09 14.80
N LEU A 119 16.14 -0.70 13.74
CA LEU A 119 16.89 -1.00 12.51
C LEU A 119 17.42 0.28 11.86
N GLY A 120 16.59 1.32 11.75
CA GLY A 120 16.98 2.60 11.18
C GLY A 120 18.14 3.25 11.94
N LYS A 121 18.10 3.19 13.28
CA LYS A 121 19.23 3.62 14.13
C LYS A 121 20.46 2.80 13.87
N ALA A 122 20.34 1.48 13.80
CA ALA A 122 21.48 0.57 13.58
C ALA A 122 22.12 0.75 12.19
N LEU A 123 21.32 1.11 11.19
CA LEU A 123 21.78 1.39 9.83
C LEU A 123 22.35 2.81 9.65
N GLY A 124 22.26 3.67 10.66
CA GLY A 124 22.80 5.03 10.61
C GLY A 124 21.95 6.02 9.80
N PHE A 125 20.62 5.87 9.79
CA PHE A 125 19.76 6.88 9.19
C PHE A 125 19.96 8.25 9.84
N ASP A 126 19.80 9.32 9.05
CA ASP A 126 19.87 10.68 9.53
C ASP A 126 18.84 10.93 10.65
N THR A 127 19.37 11.34 11.81
CA THR A 127 18.60 11.58 13.02
C THR A 127 18.22 13.07 13.19
N MET A 128 18.67 13.93 12.27
CA MET A 128 18.44 15.38 12.34
C MET A 128 17.20 15.83 11.56
N HIS A 129 16.90 15.17 10.45
CA HIS A 129 15.82 15.60 9.54
C HIS A 129 14.67 14.59 9.43
N GLY A 130 14.92 13.31 9.71
CA GLY A 130 13.92 12.24 9.67
C GLY A 130 13.42 11.83 8.28
N ASP A 131 13.92 12.47 7.20
CA ASP A 131 13.47 12.23 5.82
C ASP A 131 13.74 10.81 5.34
N ALA A 132 14.95 10.31 5.56
CA ALA A 132 15.37 8.97 5.14
C ALA A 132 14.52 7.90 5.83
N PHE A 133 14.34 7.97 7.15
CA PHE A 133 13.51 7.03 7.87
C PHE A 133 12.03 7.17 7.48
N GLY A 134 11.54 8.38 7.22
CA GLY A 134 10.17 8.63 6.75
C GLY A 134 9.89 7.95 5.40
N ILE A 135 10.81 8.06 4.44
CA ILE A 135 10.70 7.39 3.14
C ILE A 135 10.76 5.87 3.33
N PHE A 136 11.67 5.37 4.16
CA PHE A 136 11.79 3.95 4.47
C PHE A 136 10.51 3.40 5.10
N ALA A 137 10.01 4.02 6.15
CA ALA A 137 8.78 3.58 6.82
C ALA A 137 7.58 3.59 5.87
N GLY A 138 7.43 4.65 5.06
CA GLY A 138 6.34 4.76 4.08
C GLY A 138 6.38 3.73 2.96
N THR A 139 7.56 3.27 2.56
CA THR A 139 7.75 2.30 1.47
C THR A 139 7.88 0.85 1.94
N ALA A 140 8.42 0.59 3.14
CA ALA A 140 8.68 -0.77 3.64
C ALA A 140 7.58 -1.32 4.54
N ILE A 141 6.83 -0.47 5.26
CA ILE A 141 5.71 -0.90 6.10
C ILE A 141 4.41 -0.89 5.28
N ASN A 142 3.57 -1.92 5.43
CA ASN A 142 2.41 -2.07 4.55
C ASN A 142 1.16 -1.36 5.06
N ASP A 143 0.90 -1.34 6.36
CA ASP A 143 -0.28 -0.70 6.93
C ASP A 143 0.00 0.74 7.39
N THR A 144 -0.96 1.65 7.19
CA THR A 144 -0.82 3.07 7.52
C THR A 144 -0.69 3.30 9.02
N SER A 145 -1.39 2.54 9.85
CA SER A 145 -1.31 2.68 11.32
C SER A 145 0.07 2.29 11.83
N SER A 146 0.66 1.23 11.29
CA SER A 146 2.01 0.78 11.61
C SER A 146 3.08 1.74 11.10
N VAL A 147 2.88 2.36 9.91
CA VAL A 147 3.72 3.46 9.42
C VAL A 147 3.71 4.63 10.39
N THR A 148 2.51 5.04 10.81
CA THR A 148 2.33 6.13 11.78
C THR A 148 3.04 5.81 13.10
N ALA A 149 2.88 4.60 13.63
CA ALA A 149 3.52 4.17 14.87
C ALA A 149 5.05 4.20 14.76
N ALA A 150 5.62 3.60 13.71
CA ALA A 150 7.07 3.59 13.49
C ALA A 150 7.65 5.00 13.32
N ALA A 151 7.01 5.84 12.51
CA ALA A 151 7.47 7.21 12.25
C ALA A 151 7.33 8.12 13.47
N SER A 152 6.23 8.02 14.23
CA SER A 152 6.07 8.75 15.49
C SER A 152 7.07 8.30 16.56
N THR A 153 7.41 7.00 16.59
CA THR A 153 8.47 6.49 17.46
C THR A 153 9.83 7.11 17.10
N TRP A 154 10.15 7.17 15.81
CA TRP A 154 11.38 7.83 15.33
C TRP A 154 11.41 9.31 15.70
N ASP A 155 10.32 10.04 15.44
CA ASP A 155 10.19 11.45 15.82
C ASP A 155 10.38 11.65 17.33
N SER A 156 9.82 10.75 18.16
CA SER A 156 9.99 10.80 19.61
C SER A 156 11.40 10.46 20.08
N MET A 157 12.09 9.53 19.43
CA MET A 157 13.46 9.14 19.75
C MET A 157 14.45 10.28 19.50
N TRP A 158 14.21 11.14 18.51
CA TRP A 158 15.15 12.16 18.05
C TRP A 158 14.63 13.59 18.18
N ASN A 159 13.47 13.78 18.82
CA ASN A 159 12.83 15.09 19.04
C ASN A 159 12.57 15.87 17.74
N LEU A 160 12.11 15.18 16.69
CA LEU A 160 11.85 15.76 15.35
C LEU A 160 10.43 16.34 15.21
N GLY A 161 9.65 16.39 16.28
CA GLY A 161 8.27 16.85 16.26
C GLY A 161 7.37 15.89 15.49
N SER A 162 7.05 16.17 14.25
CA SER A 162 6.26 15.31 13.36
C SER A 162 6.81 15.25 11.93
N ALA A 163 8.08 15.58 11.75
CA ALA A 163 8.70 15.67 10.43
C ALA A 163 8.72 14.31 9.72
N THR A 164 9.20 13.28 10.43
CA THR A 164 9.25 11.90 9.91
C THR A 164 7.85 11.35 9.66
N LEU A 165 6.92 11.58 10.59
CA LEU A 165 5.53 11.15 10.46
C LEU A 165 4.87 11.71 9.20
N ASN A 166 4.99 13.01 8.97
CA ASN A 166 4.41 13.67 7.80
C ASN A 166 4.99 13.11 6.51
N LYS A 167 6.29 12.91 6.45
CA LYS A 167 6.98 12.32 5.30
C LYS A 167 6.53 10.89 5.05
N ALA A 168 6.53 10.05 6.07
CA ALA A 168 6.15 8.64 5.98
C ALA A 168 4.70 8.46 5.52
N VAL A 169 3.77 9.24 6.08
CA VAL A 169 2.35 9.19 5.70
C VAL A 169 2.16 9.65 4.25
N THR A 170 2.83 10.71 3.83
CA THR A 170 2.76 11.21 2.44
C THR A 170 3.21 10.15 1.45
N VAL A 171 4.37 9.53 1.68
CA VAL A 171 4.90 8.43 0.85
C VAL A 171 3.93 7.24 0.85
N LYS A 172 3.38 6.90 2.00
CA LYS A 172 2.42 5.80 2.14
C LYS A 172 1.13 6.05 1.37
N LEU A 173 0.55 7.24 1.47
CA LEU A 173 -0.67 7.60 0.75
C LEU A 173 -0.46 7.55 -0.77
N THR A 174 0.68 8.00 -1.27
CA THR A 174 1.03 7.88 -2.69
C THR A 174 1.07 6.41 -3.14
N ARG A 175 1.65 5.52 -2.33
CA ARG A 175 1.68 4.07 -2.61
C ARG A 175 0.27 3.47 -2.63
N THR A 176 -0.64 3.94 -1.79
CA THR A 176 -2.01 3.44 -1.70
C THR A 176 -2.79 3.65 -3.01
N LEU A 177 -2.46 4.67 -3.81
CA LEU A 177 -3.08 4.89 -5.12
C LEU A 177 -2.86 3.72 -6.09
N ALA A 178 -1.83 2.89 -5.88
CA ALA A 178 -1.57 1.72 -6.70
C ALA A 178 -2.66 0.63 -6.59
N ILE A 179 -3.56 0.71 -5.60
CA ILE A 179 -4.70 -0.20 -5.47
C ILE A 179 -5.57 -0.17 -6.74
N ILE A 180 -5.75 1.01 -7.34
CA ILE A 180 -6.59 1.21 -8.52
C ILE A 180 -6.07 0.41 -9.73
N PRO A 181 -4.84 0.64 -10.21
CA PRO A 181 -4.34 -0.10 -11.38
C PRO A 181 -4.16 -1.59 -11.11
N ILE A 182 -3.83 -2.01 -9.88
CA ILE A 182 -3.63 -3.42 -9.55
C ILE A 182 -4.97 -4.16 -9.54
N THR A 183 -5.99 -3.64 -8.86
CA THR A 183 -7.32 -4.28 -8.83
C THR A 183 -8.00 -4.28 -10.19
N LEU A 184 -7.84 -3.21 -10.97
CA LEU A 184 -8.31 -3.18 -12.37
C LEU A 184 -7.57 -4.20 -13.24
N GLY A 185 -6.26 -4.33 -13.08
CA GLY A 185 -5.45 -5.32 -13.80
C GLY A 185 -5.88 -6.76 -13.47
N LEU A 186 -6.08 -7.08 -12.19
CA LEU A 186 -6.57 -8.38 -11.74
C LEU A 186 -7.98 -8.67 -12.26
N SER A 187 -8.88 -7.68 -12.17
CA SER A 187 -10.24 -7.79 -12.73
C SER A 187 -10.20 -8.09 -14.23
N PHE A 188 -9.32 -7.41 -14.97
CA PHE A 188 -9.19 -7.62 -16.42
C PHE A 188 -8.62 -8.99 -16.76
N ILE A 189 -7.60 -9.46 -16.01
CA ILE A 189 -7.00 -10.80 -16.19
C ILE A 189 -8.06 -11.87 -15.94
N ARG A 190 -8.85 -11.72 -14.88
CA ARG A 190 -9.92 -12.64 -14.53
C ARG A 190 -11.03 -12.63 -15.58
N ALA A 191 -11.50 -11.46 -15.98
CA ALA A 191 -12.50 -11.28 -17.03
C ALA A 191 -12.08 -11.96 -18.35
N LYS A 192 -10.79 -11.89 -18.71
CA LYS A 192 -10.25 -12.59 -19.89
C LYS A 192 -10.31 -14.11 -19.73
N LYS A 193 -10.09 -14.62 -18.52
CA LYS A 193 -10.17 -16.06 -18.22
C LYS A 193 -11.62 -16.56 -18.24
N GLU A 194 -12.56 -15.76 -17.73
CA GLU A 194 -13.99 -16.08 -17.72
C GLU A 194 -14.68 -15.90 -19.09
N ARG A 195 -14.14 -15.03 -19.96
CA ARG A 195 -14.63 -14.84 -21.34
C ARG A 195 -14.54 -16.13 -22.19
N GLN A 196 -13.68 -17.06 -21.79
CA GLN A 196 -13.64 -18.41 -22.37
C GLN A 196 -14.77 -19.32 -21.85
N ALA A 197 -15.52 -18.89 -20.82
CA ALA A 197 -16.60 -19.61 -20.14
C ALA A 197 -17.98 -18.94 -20.30
N SER A 198 -18.28 -18.32 -21.43
CA SER A 198 -19.60 -17.87 -21.96
C SER A 198 -20.46 -16.88 -21.13
N ASN A 199 -20.07 -16.36 -19.99
CA ASN A 199 -20.90 -15.42 -19.19
C ASN A 199 -20.14 -14.18 -18.70
N PHE A 200 -19.61 -13.37 -19.63
CA PHE A 200 -18.92 -12.14 -19.29
C PHE A 200 -19.88 -10.97 -19.03
N SER A 201 -19.88 -10.42 -17.83
CA SER A 201 -20.53 -9.16 -17.50
C SER A 201 -19.49 -8.10 -17.09
N LEU A 202 -19.33 -7.08 -17.94
CA LEU A 202 -18.42 -5.95 -17.68
C LEU A 202 -18.77 -5.24 -16.34
N LYS A 203 -20.04 -5.29 -15.94
CA LYS A 203 -20.55 -4.69 -14.71
C LYS A 203 -20.08 -5.42 -13.44
N ARG A 204 -19.80 -6.73 -13.52
CA ARG A 204 -19.21 -7.53 -12.42
C ARG A 204 -17.69 -7.39 -12.32
N ALA A 205 -17.03 -7.07 -13.44
CA ALA A 205 -15.57 -6.95 -13.48
C ALA A 205 -15.03 -5.62 -12.94
N PHE A 206 -15.90 -4.59 -12.80
CA PHE A 206 -15.47 -3.28 -12.32
C PHE A 206 -15.79 -3.12 -10.83
N PRO A 207 -14.76 -2.98 -9.96
CA PRO A 207 -14.97 -2.82 -8.52
C PRO A 207 -15.61 -1.45 -8.23
N MET A 208 -16.89 -1.42 -7.87
CA MET A 208 -17.65 -0.18 -7.66
C MET A 208 -17.06 0.72 -6.57
N PHE A 209 -16.35 0.16 -5.59
CA PHE A 209 -15.71 0.96 -4.55
C PHE A 209 -14.63 1.91 -5.11
N ILE A 210 -13.97 1.55 -6.24
CA ILE A 210 -13.00 2.44 -6.91
C ILE A 210 -13.72 3.67 -7.46
N LEU A 211 -14.91 3.48 -8.06
CA LEU A 211 -15.71 4.60 -8.54
C LEU A 211 -16.09 5.53 -7.39
N TYR A 212 -16.59 4.98 -6.28
CA TYR A 212 -16.94 5.78 -5.10
C TYR A 212 -15.72 6.50 -4.50
N PHE A 213 -14.56 5.85 -4.47
CA PHE A 213 -13.32 6.47 -4.02
C PHE A 213 -12.92 7.66 -4.91
N ILE A 214 -12.97 7.50 -6.23
CA ILE A 214 -12.65 8.58 -7.19
C ILE A 214 -13.66 9.73 -7.04
N LEU A 215 -14.95 9.43 -6.97
CA LEU A 215 -15.98 10.45 -6.79
C LEU A 215 -15.79 11.23 -5.48
N ALA A 216 -15.52 10.54 -4.37
CA ALA A 216 -15.25 11.18 -3.09
C ALA A 216 -14.00 12.05 -3.14
N ALA A 217 -12.93 11.60 -3.79
CA ALA A 217 -11.70 12.37 -3.96
C ALA A 217 -11.93 13.63 -4.80
N ILE A 218 -12.66 13.52 -5.90
CA ILE A 218 -13.03 14.67 -6.76
C ILE A 218 -13.89 15.67 -5.95
N PHE A 219 -14.92 15.17 -5.26
CA PHE A 219 -15.80 16.01 -4.44
C PHE A 219 -15.02 16.77 -3.37
N THR A 220 -14.16 16.09 -2.61
CA THR A 220 -13.33 16.73 -1.58
C THR A 220 -12.39 17.77 -2.19
N THR A 221 -11.77 17.47 -3.34
CA THR A 221 -10.88 18.39 -4.03
C THR A 221 -11.62 19.65 -4.49
N ILE A 222 -12.82 19.50 -5.04
CA ILE A 222 -13.66 20.64 -5.46
C ILE A 222 -14.04 21.50 -4.23
N CYS A 223 -14.51 20.88 -3.14
CA CYS A 223 -14.85 21.60 -1.93
C CYS A 223 -13.72 22.44 -1.38
N VAL A 224 -12.52 21.86 -1.29
CA VAL A 224 -11.33 22.55 -0.81
C VAL A 224 -10.93 23.70 -1.74
N ASN A 225 -11.01 23.51 -3.07
CA ASN A 225 -10.70 24.56 -4.04
C ASN A 225 -11.73 25.73 -4.03
N VAL A 226 -12.95 25.47 -3.63
CA VAL A 226 -14.01 26.51 -3.48
C VAL A 226 -13.90 27.23 -2.13
N GLY A 227 -12.93 26.86 -1.27
CA GLY A 227 -12.66 27.51 0.00
C GLY A 227 -13.30 26.85 1.22
N VAL A 228 -13.84 25.64 1.08
CA VAL A 228 -14.30 24.86 2.25
C VAL A 228 -13.07 24.37 3.02
N ASP A 229 -13.03 24.68 4.32
CA ASP A 229 -11.94 24.22 5.17
C ASP A 229 -11.93 22.68 5.23
N SER A 230 -10.73 22.10 5.07
CA SER A 230 -10.52 20.65 5.16
C SER A 230 -10.93 20.05 6.51
N SER A 231 -11.01 20.88 7.56
CA SER A 231 -11.50 20.48 8.90
C SER A 231 -12.95 19.97 8.89
N VAL A 232 -13.77 20.40 7.94
CA VAL A 232 -15.16 19.92 7.77
C VAL A 232 -15.19 18.41 7.49
N PHE A 233 -14.17 17.86 6.87
CA PHE A 233 -14.06 16.42 6.59
C PHE A 233 -13.42 15.63 7.73
N ALA A 234 -12.91 16.28 8.78
CA ALA A 234 -12.26 15.60 9.91
C ALA A 234 -13.17 14.59 10.62
N PRO A 235 -14.47 14.85 10.90
CA PRO A 235 -15.36 13.87 11.50
C PRO A 235 -15.55 12.62 10.63
N LEU A 236 -15.66 12.78 9.30
CA LEU A 236 -15.76 11.67 8.36
C LEU A 236 -14.48 10.84 8.32
N LYS A 237 -13.32 11.50 8.40
CA LYS A 237 -12.02 10.83 8.47
C LYS A 237 -11.89 10.01 9.76
N GLU A 238 -12.30 10.56 10.90
CA GLU A 238 -12.28 9.84 12.18
C GLU A 238 -13.28 8.70 12.20
N LEU A 239 -14.49 8.88 11.68
CA LEU A 239 -15.48 7.81 11.51
C LEU A 239 -14.93 6.69 10.62
N SER A 240 -14.29 7.03 9.51
CA SER A 240 -13.64 6.05 8.62
C SER A 240 -12.57 5.25 9.36
N LYS A 241 -11.70 5.90 10.13
CA LYS A 241 -10.69 5.21 10.93
C LYS A 241 -11.33 4.26 11.96
N PHE A 242 -12.37 4.74 12.65
CA PHE A 242 -13.10 3.91 13.61
C PHE A 242 -13.72 2.67 12.95
N LEU A 243 -14.39 2.83 11.80
CA LEU A 243 -14.97 1.72 11.04
C LEU A 243 -13.89 0.72 10.56
N ILE A 244 -12.72 1.22 10.14
CA ILE A 244 -11.58 0.36 9.79
C ILE A 244 -11.11 -0.43 11.01
N ILE A 245 -10.94 0.22 12.17
CA ILE A 245 -10.54 -0.46 13.41
C ILE A 245 -11.58 -1.51 13.80
N MET A 246 -12.87 -1.20 13.70
CA MET A 246 -13.96 -2.13 14.00
C MET A 246 -13.95 -3.34 13.05
N ALA A 247 -13.77 -3.11 11.74
CA ALA A 247 -13.65 -4.18 10.77
C ALA A 247 -12.42 -5.06 11.04
N MET A 248 -11.27 -4.46 11.40
CA MET A 248 -10.05 -5.17 11.75
C MET A 248 -10.21 -5.98 13.04
N ALA A 249 -10.90 -5.43 14.04
CA ALA A 249 -11.23 -6.15 15.27
C ALA A 249 -12.13 -7.37 14.99
N ALA A 250 -13.16 -7.20 14.14
CA ALA A 250 -14.03 -8.29 13.73
C ALA A 250 -13.26 -9.42 13.02
N ILE A 251 -12.36 -9.06 12.10
CA ILE A 251 -11.49 -10.02 11.41
C ILE A 251 -10.55 -10.70 12.42
N GLY A 252 -9.94 -9.95 13.34
CA GLY A 252 -9.07 -10.48 14.38
C GLY A 252 -9.77 -11.48 15.28
N LEU A 253 -10.99 -11.18 15.70
CA LEU A 253 -11.82 -12.09 16.53
C LEU A 253 -12.22 -13.35 15.77
N ASN A 254 -12.46 -13.26 14.48
CA ASN A 254 -12.80 -14.39 13.62
C ASN A 254 -11.57 -15.22 13.21
N SER A 255 -10.36 -14.65 13.36
CA SER A 255 -9.11 -15.32 13.00
C SER A 255 -8.63 -16.21 14.14
N ASN A 256 -8.59 -17.53 13.94
CA ASN A 256 -8.01 -18.45 14.89
C ASN A 256 -6.48 -18.45 14.78
N VAL A 257 -5.80 -17.67 15.64
CA VAL A 257 -4.33 -17.52 15.66
C VAL A 257 -3.63 -18.89 15.83
N ILE A 258 -4.22 -19.80 16.61
CA ILE A 258 -3.68 -21.16 16.81
C ILE A 258 -3.77 -21.97 15.50
N GLN A 259 -4.89 -21.85 14.80
CA GLN A 259 -5.08 -22.48 13.50
C GLN A 259 -4.16 -21.84 12.43
N LEU A 260 -3.95 -20.52 12.51
CA LEU A 260 -2.98 -19.81 11.65
C LEU A 260 -1.56 -20.35 11.84
N ILE A 261 -1.13 -20.59 13.08
CA ILE A 261 0.19 -21.17 13.39
C ILE A 261 0.27 -22.62 12.93
N LYS A 262 -0.80 -23.41 13.13
CA LYS A 262 -0.84 -24.84 12.78
C LYS A 262 -0.97 -25.09 11.27
N THR A 263 -1.77 -24.29 10.56
CA THR A 263 -2.01 -24.41 9.11
C THR A 263 -1.26 -23.36 8.29
N GLY A 264 -0.81 -22.27 8.91
CA GLY A 264 -0.36 -21.05 8.27
C GLY A 264 1.13 -20.95 7.98
N GLY A 265 1.93 -22.00 8.19
CA GLY A 265 3.38 -21.90 7.97
C GLY A 265 3.77 -21.45 6.57
N LYS A 266 3.03 -21.88 5.55
CA LYS A 266 3.29 -21.50 4.16
C LYS A 266 2.90 -20.02 3.84
N PRO A 267 1.70 -19.52 4.18
CA PRO A 267 1.35 -18.12 4.02
C PRO A 267 2.25 -17.17 4.82
N ILE A 268 2.64 -17.57 6.04
CA ILE A 268 3.61 -16.80 6.85
C ILE A 268 4.94 -16.71 6.13
N ALA A 269 5.44 -17.79 5.53
CA ALA A 269 6.68 -17.78 4.77
C ALA A 269 6.57 -16.88 3.52
N VAL A 270 5.41 -16.84 2.83
CA VAL A 270 5.17 -15.87 1.75
C VAL A 270 5.24 -14.45 2.27
N GLY A 271 4.54 -14.16 3.36
CA GLY A 271 4.54 -12.84 4.01
C GLY A 271 5.94 -12.41 4.45
N ALA A 272 6.69 -13.29 5.10
CA ALA A 272 8.07 -13.05 5.51
C ALA A 272 8.98 -12.71 4.33
N THR A 273 8.88 -13.49 3.25
CA THR A 273 9.69 -13.26 2.04
C THR A 273 9.33 -11.94 1.38
N CYS A 274 8.05 -11.60 1.27
CA CYS A 274 7.61 -10.31 0.75
C CYS A 274 8.09 -9.16 1.65
N TRP A 275 7.95 -9.28 2.97
CA TRP A 275 8.36 -8.27 3.94
C TRP A 275 9.88 -8.02 3.90
N CYS A 276 10.68 -9.07 3.93
CA CYS A 276 12.14 -8.95 3.79
C CYS A 276 12.53 -8.35 2.42
N GLY A 277 11.91 -8.83 1.33
CA GLY A 277 12.21 -8.34 -0.01
C GLY A 277 11.89 -6.86 -0.18
N ILE A 278 10.73 -6.41 0.29
CA ILE A 278 10.35 -4.99 0.25
C ILE A 278 11.32 -4.14 1.09
N THR A 279 11.67 -4.62 2.29
CA THR A 279 12.60 -3.93 3.18
C THR A 279 13.96 -3.75 2.52
N ILE A 280 14.53 -4.83 1.97
CA ILE A 280 15.82 -4.78 1.26
C ILE A 280 15.75 -3.85 0.05
N VAL A 281 14.72 -3.97 -0.79
CA VAL A 281 14.57 -3.13 -1.98
C VAL A 281 14.39 -1.66 -1.61
N SER A 282 13.62 -1.36 -0.55
CA SER A 282 13.47 0.01 -0.06
C SER A 282 14.82 0.61 0.38
N LEU A 283 15.62 -0.15 1.13
CA LEU A 283 16.93 0.27 1.58
C LEU A 283 17.90 0.46 0.39
N VAL A 284 17.99 -0.52 -0.50
CA VAL A 284 18.86 -0.45 -1.68
C VAL A 284 18.49 0.73 -2.56
N MET A 285 17.22 0.95 -2.83
CA MET A 285 16.77 2.07 -3.65
C MET A 285 17.13 3.41 -3.02
N GLN A 286 16.97 3.57 -1.70
CA GLN A 286 17.32 4.81 -1.02
C GLN A 286 18.83 5.04 -1.05
N HIS A 287 19.63 4.00 -0.90
CA HIS A 287 21.09 4.08 -1.01
C HIS A 287 21.53 4.47 -2.42
N VAL A 288 20.99 3.83 -3.46
CA VAL A 288 21.28 4.14 -4.87
C VAL A 288 20.85 5.57 -5.23
N MET A 289 19.78 6.06 -4.61
CA MET A 289 19.25 7.41 -4.85
C MET A 289 19.91 8.48 -3.96
N HIS A 290 20.93 8.11 -3.17
CA HIS A 290 21.61 8.99 -2.22
C HIS A 290 20.68 9.74 -1.26
N ILE A 291 19.58 9.08 -0.83
CA ILE A 291 18.67 9.61 0.18
C ILE A 291 19.20 9.30 1.58
N TRP A 292 19.96 8.23 1.66
CA TRP A 292 20.60 7.74 2.86
C TRP A 292 21.94 7.06 2.53
#